data_305a9028c2fff585094733b60b12d877
#
_entry.id   305a9028c2fff585094733b60b12d877
#
_cell.length_a   1.000
_cell.length_b   1.000
_cell.length_c   1.000
_cell.angle_alpha   90.00
_cell.angle_beta   90.00
_cell.angle_gamma   90.00
#
_symmetry.space_group_name_H-M   'P 1'
#
loop_
_entity.id
_entity.type
_entity.pdbx_description
1 polymer ?
#
loop_
_entity_poly.entity_id
_entity_poly.type
_entity_poly.pdbx_seq_one_letter_code
_entity_poly.pdbx_strand_id
1 'polypeptide(L)'
;MTSAKKPNKDGINLLVSILVCYPEIGMVSYEPEKEALYFSFTLTKVPPRQEFEETAAFLEESILTYHDLEGLIPGEIDFSLEGQGNTAFFRVLRDVRTLSRGEIALLADLMYERFGDALVSDETRDGYEEDNFLREEAIDHIIGSLKGSRMDGRMIGIREEGRVMVFNK
;
A
#
# COMPACT_ATOMS: atom_id res chain seq x y z
N MET A 1 -16.62 -7.66 -27.85
CA MET A 1 -15.23 -7.75 -28.24
C MET A 1 -14.32 -7.69 -27.02
N THR A 2 -13.74 -8.78 -26.73
CA THR A 2 -12.87 -8.83 -25.56
C THR A 2 -11.44 -8.86 -26.02
N SER A 3 -10.75 -7.80 -25.75
CA SER A 3 -9.32 -7.83 -25.87
C SER A 3 -8.80 -8.88 -24.90
N ALA A 4 -7.88 -9.69 -25.36
CA ALA A 4 -7.21 -10.62 -24.48
C ALA A 4 -6.61 -9.80 -23.32
N LYS A 5 -6.90 -10.23 -22.10
CA LYS A 5 -6.37 -9.57 -20.92
C LYS A 5 -4.88 -9.80 -20.87
N LYS A 6 -4.13 -8.81 -21.32
CA LYS A 6 -2.68 -8.84 -21.14
C LYS A 6 -2.38 -8.49 -19.69
N PRO A 7 -1.39 -9.15 -19.08
CA PRO A 7 -0.93 -8.72 -17.76
C PRO A 7 -0.55 -7.25 -17.86
N ASN A 8 -1.08 -6.44 -17.00
CA ASN A 8 -0.77 -5.03 -16.99
C ASN A 8 0.63 -4.85 -16.40
N LYS A 9 1.61 -4.63 -17.26
CA LYS A 9 3.00 -4.46 -16.82
C LYS A 9 3.16 -3.30 -15.85
N ASP A 10 2.41 -2.23 -16.08
CA ASP A 10 2.45 -1.08 -15.18
C ASP A 10 1.91 -1.44 -13.80
N GLY A 11 0.82 -2.21 -13.76
CA GLY A 11 0.27 -2.66 -12.50
C GLY A 11 1.22 -3.55 -11.74
N ILE A 12 1.86 -4.51 -12.44
CA ILE A 12 2.84 -5.40 -11.82
C ILE A 12 4.01 -4.58 -11.29
N ASN A 13 4.54 -3.67 -12.08
CA ASN A 13 5.64 -2.81 -11.68
C ASN A 13 5.27 -1.93 -10.49
N LEU A 14 4.02 -1.44 -10.46
CA LEU A 14 3.56 -0.63 -9.33
C LEU A 14 3.59 -1.43 -8.04
N LEU A 15 2.99 -2.63 -8.03
CA LEU A 15 2.94 -3.44 -6.82
C LEU A 15 4.34 -3.86 -6.37
N VAL A 16 5.20 -4.28 -7.31
CA VAL A 16 6.57 -4.64 -6.98
C VAL A 16 7.32 -3.45 -6.39
N SER A 17 7.20 -2.30 -7.02
CA SER A 17 7.92 -1.10 -6.57
C SER A 17 7.48 -0.65 -5.19
N ILE A 18 6.19 -0.70 -4.91
CA ILE A 18 5.67 -0.36 -3.58
C ILE A 18 6.26 -1.31 -2.53
N LEU A 19 6.23 -2.61 -2.79
CA LEU A 19 6.73 -3.58 -1.83
C LEU A 19 8.24 -3.47 -1.62
N VAL A 20 8.98 -3.16 -2.68
CA VAL A 20 10.43 -3.01 -2.57
C VAL A 20 10.80 -1.72 -1.81
N CYS A 21 10.10 -0.63 -2.10
CA CYS A 21 10.42 0.67 -1.47
C CYS A 21 9.95 0.77 -0.02
N TYR A 22 8.89 0.05 0.32
CA TYR A 22 8.30 0.17 1.66
C TYR A 22 8.24 -1.20 2.33
N PRO A 23 9.33 -1.60 2.99
CA PRO A 23 9.42 -2.94 3.61
C PRO A 23 8.42 -3.14 4.75
N GLU A 24 7.81 -2.08 5.23
CA GLU A 24 6.76 -2.15 6.24
C GLU A 24 5.45 -2.73 5.69
N ILE A 25 5.27 -2.65 4.37
CA ILE A 25 4.05 -3.16 3.73
C ILE A 25 4.27 -4.61 3.33
N GLY A 26 3.41 -5.51 3.85
CA GLY A 26 3.55 -6.94 3.58
C GLY A 26 2.80 -7.40 2.35
N MET A 27 1.73 -6.71 1.99
CA MET A 27 0.92 -7.08 0.85
C MET A 27 0.25 -5.85 0.26
N VAL A 28 0.16 -5.80 -1.05
CA VAL A 28 -0.60 -4.77 -1.77
C VAL A 28 -1.50 -5.49 -2.76
N SER A 29 -2.78 -5.15 -2.78
CA SER A 29 -3.68 -5.72 -3.77
C SER A 29 -4.45 -4.62 -4.48
N TYR A 30 -4.71 -4.86 -5.76
CA TYR A 30 -5.53 -3.96 -6.57
C TYR A 30 -6.92 -4.55 -6.74
N GLU A 31 -7.93 -3.75 -6.41
CA GLU A 31 -9.33 -4.12 -6.56
C GLU A 31 -9.92 -3.36 -7.75
N PRO A 32 -10.15 -4.01 -8.89
CA PRO A 32 -10.58 -3.30 -10.09
C PRO A 32 -11.97 -2.68 -9.98
N GLU A 33 -12.87 -3.29 -9.23
CA GLU A 33 -14.22 -2.76 -9.09
C GLU A 33 -14.25 -1.42 -8.38
N LYS A 34 -13.34 -1.24 -7.43
CA LYS A 34 -13.23 0.01 -6.68
C LYS A 34 -12.15 0.93 -7.22
N GLU A 35 -11.36 0.45 -8.16
CA GLU A 35 -10.17 1.16 -8.65
C GLU A 35 -9.30 1.62 -7.47
N ALA A 36 -9.02 0.69 -6.58
CA ALA A 36 -8.38 0.98 -5.30
C ALA A 36 -7.29 -0.02 -4.97
N LEU A 37 -6.37 0.40 -4.11
CA LEU A 37 -5.34 -0.45 -3.57
C LEU A 37 -5.61 -0.70 -2.09
N TYR A 38 -5.38 -1.94 -1.67
CA TYR A 38 -5.31 -2.30 -0.27
C TYR A 38 -3.85 -2.47 0.11
N PHE A 39 -3.43 -1.78 1.14
CA PHE A 39 -2.10 -1.95 1.73
C PHE A 39 -2.28 -2.74 3.02
N SER A 40 -1.58 -3.85 3.15
CA SER A 40 -1.67 -4.69 4.33
C SER A 40 -0.38 -4.64 5.13
N PHE A 41 -0.51 -4.30 6.40
CA PHE A 41 0.60 -4.28 7.35
C PHE A 41 0.42 -5.45 8.31
N THR A 42 1.46 -6.25 8.47
CA THR A 42 1.39 -7.44 9.32
C THR A 42 1.88 -7.09 10.72
N LEU A 43 1.06 -7.38 11.72
CA LEU A 43 1.39 -7.15 13.12
C LEU A 43 1.62 -8.48 13.82
N THR A 44 2.58 -8.52 14.73
CA THR A 44 2.92 -9.74 15.47
C THR A 44 1.94 -10.05 16.60
N LYS A 45 1.03 -9.13 16.86
CA LYS A 45 -0.02 -9.31 17.86
C LYS A 45 -1.27 -8.58 17.39
N VAL A 46 -2.42 -9.03 17.87
CA VAL A 46 -3.70 -8.41 17.55
C VAL A 46 -3.93 -7.24 18.49
N PRO A 47 -3.96 -6.00 17.99
CA PRO A 47 -4.23 -4.87 18.88
C PRO A 47 -5.67 -4.90 19.39
N PRO A 48 -5.93 -4.36 20.60
CA PRO A 48 -7.30 -4.21 21.08
C PRO A 48 -8.11 -3.35 20.10
N ARG A 49 -9.41 -3.58 20.09
CA ARG A 49 -10.30 -2.85 19.18
C ARG A 49 -10.16 -1.33 19.31
N GLN A 50 -10.05 -0.86 20.55
CA GLN A 50 -9.90 0.57 20.79
C GLN A 50 -8.61 1.12 20.19
N GLU A 51 -7.51 0.39 20.33
CA GLU A 51 -6.24 0.80 19.75
C GLU A 51 -6.32 0.84 18.23
N PHE A 52 -6.99 -0.14 17.62
CA PHE A 52 -7.21 -0.13 16.18
C PHE A 52 -7.99 1.10 15.77
N GLU A 53 -9.09 1.41 16.45
CA GLU A 53 -9.93 2.55 16.09
C GLU A 53 -9.20 3.88 16.25
N GLU A 54 -8.40 4.01 17.30
CA GLU A 54 -7.60 5.21 17.51
C GLU A 54 -6.55 5.38 16.41
N THR A 55 -5.91 4.26 16.03
CA THR A 55 -4.90 4.29 14.98
C THR A 55 -5.53 4.63 13.64
N ALA A 56 -6.67 4.02 13.32
CA ALA A 56 -7.37 4.30 12.07
C ALA A 56 -7.78 5.78 11.99
N ALA A 57 -8.31 6.32 13.08
CA ALA A 57 -8.69 7.73 13.12
C ALA A 57 -7.47 8.64 12.93
N PHE A 58 -6.35 8.30 13.56
CA PHE A 58 -5.12 9.07 13.42
C PHE A 58 -4.59 9.03 11.99
N LEU A 59 -4.61 7.84 11.37
CA LEU A 59 -4.15 7.71 9.99
C LEU A 59 -5.06 8.46 9.02
N GLU A 60 -6.37 8.38 9.24
CA GLU A 60 -7.31 9.12 8.39
C GLU A 60 -7.07 10.62 8.48
N GLU A 61 -6.92 11.14 9.69
CA GLU A 61 -6.64 12.55 9.90
C GLU A 61 -5.33 12.95 9.23
N SER A 62 -4.32 12.10 9.31
CA SER A 62 -3.02 12.36 8.70
C SER A 62 -3.13 12.40 7.17
N ILE A 63 -3.89 11.48 6.58
CA ILE A 63 -4.11 11.46 5.14
C ILE A 63 -4.87 12.72 4.71
N LEU A 64 -5.91 13.08 5.45
CA LEU A 64 -6.69 14.29 5.14
C LEU A 64 -5.83 15.55 5.21
N THR A 65 -4.98 15.64 6.22
CA THR A 65 -4.06 16.75 6.36
C THR A 65 -3.06 16.81 5.21
N TYR A 66 -2.50 15.65 4.84
CA TYR A 66 -1.58 15.57 3.72
C TYR A 66 -2.22 16.07 2.43
N HIS A 67 -3.44 15.63 2.15
CA HIS A 67 -4.15 16.07 0.95
C HIS A 67 -4.50 17.55 1.00
N ASP A 68 -4.89 18.05 2.16
CA ASP A 68 -5.20 19.47 2.33
C ASP A 68 -3.98 20.33 2.00
N LEU A 69 -2.81 19.92 2.48
CA LEU A 69 -1.57 20.64 2.20
C LEU A 69 -1.20 20.61 0.72
N GLU A 70 -1.60 19.58 0.01
CA GLU A 70 -1.36 19.45 -1.42
C GLU A 70 -2.48 20.08 -2.26
N GLY A 71 -3.51 20.62 -1.62
CA GLY A 71 -4.64 21.20 -2.32
C GLY A 71 -5.56 20.16 -2.97
N LEU A 72 -5.57 18.95 -2.43
CA LEU A 72 -6.33 17.84 -2.99
C LEU A 72 -7.41 17.37 -2.02
N ILE A 73 -8.42 16.70 -2.54
CA ILE A 73 -9.46 16.08 -1.73
C ILE A 73 -9.35 14.59 -1.94
N PRO A 74 -9.10 13.79 -0.88
CA PRO A 74 -9.02 12.36 -1.03
C PRO A 74 -10.37 11.75 -1.38
N GLY A 75 -10.34 10.65 -2.11
CA GLY A 75 -11.54 9.89 -2.43
C GLY A 75 -11.88 8.93 -1.32
N GLU A 76 -11.71 7.64 -1.57
CA GLU A 76 -12.08 6.61 -0.60
C GLU A 76 -10.91 6.28 0.32
N ILE A 77 -11.18 6.28 1.63
CA ILE A 77 -10.24 5.86 2.66
C ILE A 77 -10.99 4.89 3.58
N ASP A 78 -10.46 3.70 3.78
CA ASP A 78 -11.08 2.74 4.69
C ASP A 78 -10.01 1.93 5.40
N PHE A 79 -10.33 1.45 6.60
CA PHE A 79 -9.40 0.69 7.43
C PHE A 79 -10.09 -0.56 7.94
N SER A 80 -9.34 -1.67 7.99
CA SER A 80 -9.86 -2.91 8.56
C SER A 80 -8.75 -3.66 9.27
N LEU A 81 -9.14 -4.52 10.19
CA LEU A 81 -8.23 -5.34 10.96
C LEU A 81 -8.73 -6.78 10.91
N GLU A 82 -7.85 -7.68 10.52
CA GLU A 82 -8.17 -9.10 10.49
C GLU A 82 -7.15 -9.86 11.34
N GLY A 83 -7.64 -10.58 12.37
CA GLY A 83 -6.77 -11.37 13.22
C GLY A 83 -6.72 -12.81 12.76
N GLN A 84 -5.53 -13.41 12.81
CA GLN A 84 -5.34 -14.84 12.56
C GLN A 84 -4.37 -15.36 13.62
N GLY A 85 -4.91 -16.05 14.63
CA GLY A 85 -4.10 -16.49 15.75
C GLY A 85 -3.50 -15.30 16.48
N ASN A 86 -2.18 -15.26 16.58
CA ASN A 86 -1.48 -14.15 17.25
C ASN A 86 -1.11 -13.04 16.28
N THR A 87 -1.39 -13.19 15.00
CA THR A 87 -1.03 -12.25 13.97
C THR A 87 -2.25 -11.43 13.57
N ALA A 88 -2.04 -10.17 13.21
CA ALA A 88 -3.10 -9.34 12.68
C ALA A 88 -2.66 -8.67 11.40
N PHE A 89 -3.61 -8.43 10.51
CA PHE A 89 -3.38 -7.69 9.27
C PHE A 89 -4.16 -6.39 9.36
N PHE A 90 -3.42 -5.29 9.40
CA PHE A 90 -4.01 -3.95 9.41
C PHE A 90 -4.04 -3.50 7.95
N ARG A 91 -5.23 -3.30 7.41
CA ARG A 91 -5.41 -2.98 6.00
C ARG A 91 -5.91 -1.56 5.80
N VAL A 92 -5.35 -0.90 4.82
CA VAL A 92 -5.74 0.46 4.42
C VAL A 92 -6.17 0.42 2.97
N LEU A 93 -7.39 0.89 2.70
CA LEU A 93 -7.91 0.99 1.34
C LEU A 93 -7.80 2.44 0.88
N ARG A 94 -7.25 2.62 -0.32
CA ARG A 94 -7.19 3.93 -0.94
C ARG A 94 -7.51 3.83 -2.43
N ASP A 95 -8.28 4.79 -2.93
CA ASP A 95 -8.54 4.88 -4.35
C ASP A 95 -7.28 5.34 -5.09
N VAL A 96 -7.04 4.77 -6.27
CA VAL A 96 -5.85 5.11 -7.05
C VAL A 96 -5.91 6.55 -7.56
N ARG A 97 -7.11 7.06 -7.82
CA ARG A 97 -7.29 8.40 -8.39
C ARG A 97 -6.68 9.51 -7.54
N THR A 98 -6.77 9.39 -6.22
CA THR A 98 -6.30 10.43 -5.33
C THR A 98 -5.08 10.02 -4.53
N LEU A 99 -4.56 8.82 -4.79
CA LEU A 99 -3.39 8.31 -4.10
C LEU A 99 -2.10 8.90 -4.69
N SER A 100 -1.10 9.10 -3.85
CA SER A 100 0.23 9.51 -4.30
C SER A 100 1.29 8.71 -3.55
N ARG A 101 2.50 8.68 -4.12
CA ARG A 101 3.61 8.01 -3.45
C ARG A 101 3.92 8.62 -2.08
N GLY A 102 3.82 9.94 -1.99
CA GLY A 102 4.07 10.62 -0.72
C GLY A 102 3.14 10.14 0.37
N GLU A 103 1.89 9.86 0.03
CA GLU A 103 0.93 9.32 0.97
C GLU A 103 1.31 7.89 1.40
N ILE A 104 1.77 7.07 0.45
CA ILE A 104 2.21 5.71 0.77
C ILE A 104 3.38 5.75 1.75
N ALA A 105 4.35 6.63 1.48
CA ALA A 105 5.49 6.81 2.37
C ALA A 105 5.04 7.26 3.76
N LEU A 106 4.09 8.17 3.83
CA LEU A 106 3.54 8.64 5.09
C LEU A 106 2.89 7.50 5.87
N LEU A 107 2.07 6.69 5.21
CA LEU A 107 1.43 5.54 5.85
C LEU A 107 2.46 4.58 6.42
N ALA A 108 3.48 4.24 5.64
CA ALA A 108 4.51 3.32 6.09
C ALA A 108 5.25 3.87 7.31
N ASP A 109 5.60 5.14 7.29
CA ASP A 109 6.30 5.78 8.41
C ASP A 109 5.43 5.83 9.66
N LEU A 110 4.16 6.19 9.51
CA LEU A 110 3.26 6.29 10.66
C LEU A 110 2.98 4.92 11.28
N MET A 111 2.84 3.89 10.46
CA MET A 111 2.65 2.54 10.96
C MET A 111 3.89 2.05 11.71
N TYR A 112 5.06 2.32 11.17
CA TYR A 112 6.30 1.97 11.85
C TYR A 112 6.42 2.71 13.19
N GLU A 113 6.12 3.99 13.20
CA GLU A 113 6.17 4.79 14.41
C GLU A 113 5.16 4.31 15.46
N ARG A 114 3.96 3.94 15.00
CA ARG A 114 2.89 3.54 15.90
C ARG A 114 3.09 2.15 16.51
N PHE A 115 3.55 1.20 15.71
CA PHE A 115 3.64 -0.20 16.13
C PHE A 115 5.06 -0.68 16.42
N GLY A 116 6.06 0.02 15.89
CA GLY A 116 7.46 -0.31 16.19
C GLY A 116 7.78 -1.79 15.94
N ASP A 117 8.25 -2.46 16.97
CA ASP A 117 8.68 -3.86 16.87
C ASP A 117 7.53 -4.83 16.59
N ALA A 118 6.31 -4.41 16.85
CA ALA A 118 5.14 -5.25 16.57
C ALA A 118 4.82 -5.27 15.07
N LEU A 119 5.37 -4.35 14.29
CA LEU A 119 5.20 -4.32 12.85
C LEU A 119 6.23 -5.22 12.19
N VAL A 120 5.76 -6.18 11.39
CA VAL A 120 6.67 -7.02 10.61
C VAL A 120 7.22 -6.20 9.45
N SER A 121 8.53 -6.08 9.39
CA SER A 121 9.19 -5.31 8.36
C SER A 121 10.37 -6.09 7.82
N ASP A 122 10.55 -6.02 6.51
CA ASP A 122 11.70 -6.65 5.87
C ASP A 122 12.85 -5.66 5.87
N GLU A 123 13.83 -5.89 6.75
CA GLU A 123 14.94 -4.96 6.96
C GLU A 123 16.05 -5.07 5.92
N THR A 124 15.85 -5.76 4.83
CA THR A 124 16.89 -5.87 3.80
C THR A 124 17.03 -4.56 3.00
N ARG A 125 17.21 -3.46 3.70
CA ARG A 125 17.44 -2.15 3.08
C ARG A 125 18.94 -1.85 2.96
N ASP A 126 19.72 -2.79 2.54
CA ASP A 126 21.15 -2.52 2.50
C ASP A 126 21.55 -1.74 1.25
N GLY A 127 21.86 -0.45 1.46
CA GLY A 127 22.73 0.27 0.56
C GLY A 127 22.20 0.67 -0.81
N TYR A 128 20.91 0.57 -1.07
CA TYR A 128 20.36 0.84 -2.41
C TYR A 128 19.51 2.09 -2.45
N GLU A 129 19.99 3.17 -1.84
CA GLU A 129 19.25 4.44 -1.84
C GLU A 129 19.02 4.96 -3.26
N GLU A 130 19.97 4.78 -4.16
CA GLU A 130 19.82 5.21 -5.53
C GLU A 130 18.77 4.40 -6.28
N ASP A 131 18.76 3.09 -6.08
CA ASP A 131 17.76 2.21 -6.70
C ASP A 131 16.38 2.52 -6.13
N ASN A 132 16.28 2.82 -4.84
CA ASN A 132 15.00 3.17 -4.24
C ASN A 132 14.48 4.49 -4.78
N PHE A 133 15.35 5.45 -4.99
CA PHE A 133 14.94 6.73 -5.58
C PHE A 133 14.32 6.55 -6.97
N LEU A 134 14.93 5.74 -7.81
CA LEU A 134 14.39 5.45 -9.13
C LEU A 134 13.06 4.72 -9.05
N ARG A 135 12.94 3.80 -8.11
CA ARG A 135 11.68 3.07 -7.92
C ARG A 135 10.58 3.97 -7.37
N GLU A 136 10.92 4.91 -6.50
CA GLU A 136 9.95 5.88 -6.00
C GLU A 136 9.46 6.78 -7.13
N GLU A 137 10.33 7.21 -8.02
CA GLU A 137 9.92 7.98 -9.18
C GLU A 137 9.03 7.14 -10.10
N ALA A 138 9.33 5.85 -10.25
CA ALA A 138 8.51 4.96 -11.05
C ALA A 138 7.11 4.83 -10.45
N ILE A 139 7.00 4.77 -9.13
CA ILE A 139 5.69 4.71 -8.47
C ILE A 139 4.86 5.94 -8.83
N ASP A 140 5.42 7.13 -8.70
CA ASP A 140 4.71 8.37 -9.05
C ASP A 140 4.28 8.38 -10.51
N HIS A 141 5.15 7.93 -11.40
CA HIS A 141 4.85 7.89 -12.81
C HIS A 141 3.72 6.91 -13.13
N ILE A 142 3.78 5.72 -12.54
CA ILE A 142 2.77 4.69 -12.80
C ILE A 142 1.42 5.10 -12.21
N ILE A 143 1.42 5.64 -10.99
CA ILE A 143 0.17 6.13 -10.39
C ILE A 143 -0.43 7.22 -11.27
N GLY A 144 0.38 8.13 -11.78
CA GLY A 144 -0.09 9.17 -12.68
C GLY A 144 -0.72 8.60 -13.95
N SER A 145 -0.09 7.57 -14.52
CA SER A 145 -0.61 6.91 -15.72
C SER A 145 -1.94 6.22 -15.46
N LEU A 146 -2.11 5.67 -14.26
CA LEU A 146 -3.33 4.92 -13.93
C LEU A 146 -4.52 5.80 -13.59
N LYS A 147 -4.30 7.07 -13.30
CA LYS A 147 -5.40 7.98 -12.96
C LYS A 147 -6.41 8.16 -14.08
N GLY A 148 -6.00 7.96 -15.31
CA GLY A 148 -6.87 8.06 -16.47
C GLY A 148 -7.33 6.72 -17.02
N SER A 149 -6.88 5.61 -16.45
CA SER A 149 -7.19 4.28 -16.96
C SER A 149 -7.40 3.31 -15.81
N ARG A 150 -8.09 2.23 -16.13
CA ARG A 150 -8.41 1.19 -15.16
C ARG A 150 -7.59 -0.05 -15.51
N MET A 151 -6.98 -0.66 -14.49
CA MET A 151 -6.31 -1.93 -14.69
C MET A 151 -7.35 -3.04 -14.80
N ASP A 152 -7.10 -3.97 -15.74
CA ASP A 152 -7.98 -5.11 -15.90
C ASP A 152 -7.57 -6.23 -14.94
N GLY A 153 -8.50 -6.63 -14.11
CA GLY A 153 -8.32 -7.77 -13.23
C GLY A 153 -7.65 -7.43 -11.91
N ARG A 154 -7.84 -8.34 -10.99
CA ARG A 154 -7.28 -8.21 -9.64
C ARG A 154 -5.83 -8.67 -9.63
N MET A 155 -4.99 -7.92 -8.95
CA MET A 155 -3.59 -8.29 -8.74
C MET A 155 -3.26 -8.22 -7.26
N ILE A 156 -2.44 -9.16 -6.83
CA ILE A 156 -1.99 -9.21 -5.44
C ILE A 156 -0.48 -9.34 -5.43
N GLY A 157 0.19 -8.40 -4.75
CA GLY A 157 1.63 -8.49 -4.52
C GLY A 157 1.87 -8.84 -3.07
N ILE A 158 2.77 -9.78 -2.83
CA ILE A 158 3.13 -10.19 -1.47
C ILE A 158 4.63 -10.23 -1.33
N ARG A 159 5.08 -10.05 -0.09
CA ARG A 159 6.47 -10.28 0.28
C ARG A 159 6.55 -11.51 1.16
N GLU A 160 7.45 -12.41 0.80
CA GLU A 160 7.67 -13.63 1.55
C GLU A 160 9.15 -13.97 1.51
N GLU A 161 9.76 -14.04 2.67
CA GLU A 161 11.18 -14.37 2.82
C GLU A 161 12.10 -13.52 1.94
N GLY A 162 11.85 -12.22 1.91
CA GLY A 162 12.67 -11.29 1.14
C GLY A 162 12.35 -11.27 -0.35
N ARG A 163 11.36 -12.03 -0.78
CA ARG A 163 10.95 -12.09 -2.17
C ARG A 163 9.62 -11.39 -2.37
N VAL A 164 9.51 -10.70 -3.48
CA VAL A 164 8.25 -10.06 -3.87
C VAL A 164 7.67 -10.84 -5.04
N MET A 165 6.40 -11.24 -4.89
CA MET A 165 5.69 -12.00 -5.92
C MET A 165 4.38 -11.32 -6.23
N VAL A 166 3.99 -11.30 -7.50
CA VAL A 166 2.72 -10.71 -7.93
C VAL A 166 1.89 -11.77 -8.61
N PHE A 167 0.63 -11.87 -8.19
CA PHE A 167 -0.32 -12.82 -8.73
C PHE A 167 -1.48 -12.08 -9.40
N ASN A 168 -1.90 -12.58 -10.53
CA ASN A 168 -3.13 -12.14 -11.20
C ASN A 168 -4.27 -13.05 -10.80
N LYS A 169 -5.42 -12.47 -10.57
CA LYS A 169 -6.65 -13.24 -10.39
C LYS A 169 -7.66 -12.89 -11.44
#